data_8a632f077057b4bc0c6a0f2e43568e5c
#
_entry.id   8a632f077057b4bc0c6a0f2e43568e5c
#
_cell.length_a   1.000
_cell.length_b   1.000
_cell.length_c   1.000
_cell.angle_alpha   90.00
_cell.angle_beta   90.00
_cell.angle_gamma   90.00
#
_symmetry.space_group_name_H-M   'P 1'
#
loop_
_entity.id
_entity.type
_entity.pdbx_description
1 polymer ?
#
loop_
_entity_poly.entity_id
_entity_poly.type
_entity_poly.pdbx_seq_one_letter_code
_entity_poly.pdbx_strand_id
1 'polypeptide(L)'
;LPIYTPCPGGQMKFHVLYDNQTRLYWLLSTQATASMIRPERLPDDRYGLPDNERRRLQLHFSKNMIDWQFAGLVAQGPSNNASRHYASMVIDGHDLHILSRSGDVNAKSAHDGNMITFHTIEDFRELVY
;
A
#
# COMPACT_ATOMS: atom_id res chain seq x y z
N LEU A 1 24.81 -13.71 -3.36
CA LEU A 1 23.89 -13.56 -4.50
C LEU A 1 22.59 -12.90 -4.06
N PRO A 2 22.10 -11.89 -4.77
CA PRO A 2 20.80 -11.33 -4.46
C PRO A 2 19.70 -12.36 -4.75
N ILE A 3 18.69 -12.36 -3.89
CA ILE A 3 17.46 -13.14 -4.08
C ILE A 3 16.35 -12.18 -4.48
N TYR A 4 15.69 -12.48 -5.59
CA TYR A 4 14.54 -11.73 -6.05
C TYR A 4 13.27 -12.48 -5.68
N THR A 5 12.40 -11.86 -4.89
CA THR A 5 11.13 -12.43 -4.48
C THR A 5 9.98 -11.53 -4.90
N PRO A 6 8.80 -12.09 -5.23
CA PRO A 6 7.61 -11.29 -5.44
C PRO A 6 7.28 -10.48 -4.19
N CYS A 7 6.96 -9.20 -4.37
CA CYS A 7 6.49 -8.34 -3.31
C CYS A 7 5.09 -7.81 -3.68
N PRO A 8 4.08 -7.99 -2.82
CA PRO A 8 2.75 -7.46 -3.10
C PRO A 8 2.75 -5.94 -3.28
N GLY A 9 2.10 -5.46 -4.32
CA GLY A 9 1.93 -4.03 -4.55
C GLY A 9 2.36 -3.57 -5.93
N GLY A 10 2.23 -2.26 -6.15
CA GLY A 10 2.67 -1.60 -7.37
C GLY A 10 4.17 -1.29 -7.35
N GLN A 11 4.69 -0.84 -8.48
CA GLN A 11 6.12 -0.48 -8.64
C GLN A 11 6.41 0.90 -8.00
N MET A 12 6.28 0.99 -6.68
CA MET A 12 6.54 2.24 -5.97
C MET A 12 7.01 1.95 -4.54
N LYS A 13 7.36 3.01 -3.83
CA LYS A 13 7.88 2.92 -2.47
C LYS A 13 6.89 2.18 -1.56
N PHE A 14 7.43 1.31 -0.75
CA PHE A 14 6.73 0.55 0.27
C PHE A 14 7.46 0.64 1.61
N HIS A 15 6.82 0.21 2.68
CA HIS A 15 7.43 0.16 4.00
C HIS A 15 7.23 -1.23 4.61
N VAL A 16 8.31 -1.78 5.15
CA VAL A 16 8.28 -3.03 5.91
C VAL A 16 8.78 -2.77 7.32
N LEU A 17 8.08 -3.30 8.31
CA LEU A 17 8.56 -3.35 9.68
C LEU A 17 8.41 -4.76 10.26
N TYR A 18 9.17 -5.04 11.30
CA TYR A 18 9.09 -6.28 12.04
C TYR A 18 8.40 -6.05 13.40
N ASP A 19 7.40 -6.86 13.70
CA ASP A 19 6.71 -6.85 14.97
C ASP A 19 7.25 -7.96 15.87
N ASN A 20 7.91 -7.59 16.95
CA ASN A 20 8.50 -8.54 17.90
C ASN A 20 7.45 -9.38 18.63
N GLN A 21 6.25 -8.88 18.83
CA GLN A 21 5.20 -9.58 19.56
C GLN A 21 4.65 -10.76 18.76
N THR A 22 4.29 -10.55 17.49
CA THR A 22 3.80 -11.61 16.59
C THR A 22 4.91 -12.35 15.88
N ARG A 23 6.11 -11.78 15.86
CA ARG A 23 7.27 -12.24 15.08
C ARG A 23 6.97 -12.31 13.60
N LEU A 24 6.25 -11.31 13.10
CA LEU A 24 5.87 -11.16 11.71
C LEU A 24 6.44 -9.86 11.12
N TYR A 25 6.71 -9.92 9.83
CA TYR A 25 6.95 -8.74 9.02
C TYR A 25 5.62 -8.20 8.53
N TRP A 26 5.48 -6.87 8.55
CA TRP A 26 4.31 -6.17 8.03
C TRP A 26 4.73 -5.30 6.87
N LEU A 27 3.99 -5.39 5.76
CA LEU A 27 4.26 -4.67 4.52
C LEU A 27 3.10 -3.73 4.21
N LEU A 28 3.44 -2.47 4.05
CA LEU A 28 2.50 -1.42 3.64
C LEU A 28 2.85 -1.02 2.20
N SER A 29 1.93 -1.23 1.27
CA SER A 29 2.15 -0.97 -0.15
C SER A 29 0.86 -0.53 -0.85
N THR A 30 0.99 -0.06 -2.08
CA THR A 30 -0.19 0.23 -2.91
C THR A 30 -0.73 -1.05 -3.53
N GLN A 31 -2.05 -1.15 -3.62
CA GLN A 31 -2.70 -2.28 -4.25
C GLN A 31 -2.75 -2.11 -5.77
N ALA A 32 -2.16 -3.06 -6.49
CA ALA A 32 -2.27 -3.15 -7.93
C ALA A 32 -3.52 -3.97 -8.30
N THR A 33 -4.45 -3.38 -9.02
CA THR A 33 -5.69 -4.02 -9.46
C THR A 33 -5.80 -4.13 -10.98
N ALA A 34 -5.20 -3.20 -11.71
CA ALA A 34 -5.29 -3.13 -13.16
C ALA A 34 -3.92 -3.25 -13.85
N SER A 35 -2.82 -3.12 -13.12
CA SER A 35 -1.47 -3.19 -13.70
C SER A 35 -1.07 -4.59 -14.24
N MET A 36 -1.88 -5.60 -13.96
CA MET A 36 -1.75 -6.94 -14.54
C MET A 36 -2.50 -7.10 -15.87
N ILE A 37 -3.28 -6.11 -16.26
CA ILE A 37 -4.02 -6.12 -17.52
C ILE A 37 -3.10 -5.63 -18.64
N ARG A 38 -3.22 -6.21 -19.81
CA ARG A 38 -2.47 -5.75 -20.99
C ARG A 38 -2.78 -4.27 -21.26
N PRO A 39 -1.75 -3.44 -21.53
CA PRO A 39 -1.94 -2.00 -21.72
C PRO A 39 -3.03 -1.62 -22.71
N GLU A 40 -3.12 -2.35 -23.83
CA GLU A 40 -4.12 -2.10 -24.88
C GLU A 40 -5.56 -2.40 -24.46
N ARG A 41 -5.76 -3.01 -23.30
CA ARG A 41 -7.08 -3.28 -22.72
C ARG A 41 -7.45 -2.35 -21.58
N LEU A 42 -6.54 -1.45 -21.23
CA LEU A 42 -6.79 -0.48 -20.18
C LEU A 42 -7.60 0.70 -20.73
N PRO A 43 -8.49 1.30 -19.93
CA PRO A 43 -9.08 2.59 -20.26
C PRO A 43 -8.01 3.67 -20.42
N ASP A 44 -8.30 4.68 -21.23
CA ASP A 44 -7.35 5.77 -21.52
C ASP A 44 -6.88 6.53 -20.26
N ASP A 45 -7.74 6.61 -19.24
CA ASP A 45 -7.41 7.25 -17.96
C ASP A 45 -6.51 6.40 -17.06
N ARG A 46 -6.17 5.19 -17.49
CA ARG A 46 -5.36 4.23 -16.72
C ARG A 46 -4.01 3.95 -17.37
N TYR A 47 -3.60 4.77 -18.30
CA TYR A 47 -2.26 4.63 -18.88
C TYR A 47 -1.16 4.90 -17.84
N GLY A 48 0.05 4.41 -18.10
CA GLY A 48 1.18 4.58 -17.16
C GLY A 48 1.16 3.59 -16.01
N LEU A 49 0.31 2.58 -16.05
CA LEU A 49 0.38 1.45 -15.12
C LEU A 49 1.58 0.54 -15.47
N PRO A 50 2.23 -0.04 -14.46
CA PRO A 50 1.85 -0.05 -13.03
C PRO A 50 2.31 1.15 -12.22
N ASP A 51 3.11 2.05 -12.79
CA ASP A 51 3.74 3.16 -12.05
C ASP A 51 2.72 4.13 -11.44
N ASN A 52 1.54 4.21 -12.02
CA ASN A 52 0.52 5.19 -11.68
C ASN A 52 -0.69 4.62 -10.95
N GLU A 53 -0.68 3.36 -10.58
CA GLU A 53 -1.77 2.77 -9.79
C GLU A 53 -1.55 3.01 -8.30
N ARG A 54 -2.06 4.13 -7.76
CA ARG A 54 -1.75 4.67 -6.44
C ARG A 54 -2.97 4.89 -5.55
N ARG A 55 -4.15 4.44 -5.98
CA ARG A 55 -5.41 4.79 -5.33
C ARG A 55 -5.61 4.09 -3.99
N ARG A 56 -5.11 2.85 -3.83
CA ARG A 56 -5.40 2.00 -2.68
C ARG A 56 -4.11 1.68 -1.92
N LEU A 57 -4.20 1.77 -0.60
CA LEU A 57 -3.14 1.39 0.31
C LEU A 57 -3.54 0.10 1.03
N GLN A 58 -2.67 -0.89 1.01
CA GLN A 58 -2.92 -2.22 1.56
C GLN A 58 -1.85 -2.65 2.56
N LEU A 59 -2.22 -3.59 3.42
CA LEU A 59 -1.36 -4.18 4.41
C LEU A 59 -1.27 -5.69 4.20
N HIS A 60 -0.07 -6.23 4.29
CA HIS A 60 0.24 -7.66 4.28
C HIS A 60 1.11 -8.02 5.48
N PHE A 61 1.12 -9.30 5.84
CA PHE A 61 2.06 -9.84 6.82
C PHE A 61 2.74 -11.09 6.29
N SER A 62 3.92 -11.41 6.83
CA SER A 62 4.73 -12.56 6.44
C SER A 62 5.62 -13.03 7.56
N LYS A 63 5.87 -14.33 7.63
CA LYS A 63 6.88 -14.91 8.53
C LYS A 63 8.31 -14.75 8.03
N ASN A 64 8.51 -14.58 6.72
CA ASN A 64 9.82 -14.76 6.09
C ASN A 64 10.13 -13.72 4.98
N MET A 65 9.27 -12.73 4.77
CA MET A 65 9.37 -11.72 3.69
C MET A 65 9.28 -12.31 2.26
N ILE A 66 8.85 -13.55 2.14
CA ILE A 66 8.68 -14.25 0.85
C ILE A 66 7.22 -14.59 0.62
N ASP A 67 6.61 -15.22 1.62
CA ASP A 67 5.21 -15.67 1.58
C ASP A 67 4.34 -14.62 2.27
N TRP A 68 3.68 -13.79 1.49
CA TRP A 68 2.86 -12.68 1.98
C TRP A 68 1.38 -13.05 2.04
N GLN A 69 0.75 -12.71 3.17
CA GLN A 69 -0.67 -12.87 3.40
C GLN A 69 -1.34 -11.48 3.42
N PHE A 70 -2.46 -11.36 2.74
CA PHE A 70 -3.23 -10.12 2.73
C PHE A 70 -3.90 -9.89 4.09
N ALA A 71 -3.61 -8.76 4.73
CA ALA A 71 -4.21 -8.39 6.00
C ALA A 71 -5.44 -7.49 5.83
N GLY A 72 -5.39 -6.56 4.90
CA GLY A 72 -6.53 -5.68 4.65
C GLY A 72 -6.22 -4.47 3.79
N LEU A 73 -7.28 -3.79 3.39
CA LEU A 73 -7.22 -2.50 2.73
C LEU A 73 -7.22 -1.41 3.81
N VAL A 74 -6.15 -0.61 3.84
CA VAL A 74 -5.99 0.46 4.83
C VAL A 74 -6.81 1.70 4.46
N ALA A 75 -6.69 2.12 3.19
CA ALA A 75 -7.31 3.34 2.71
C ALA A 75 -7.48 3.31 1.20
N GLN A 76 -8.47 4.03 0.72
CA GLN A 76 -8.72 4.20 -0.71
C GLN A 76 -9.07 5.66 -1.00
N GLY A 77 -8.44 6.23 -2.00
CA GLY A 77 -8.80 7.55 -2.50
C GLY A 77 -10.12 7.56 -3.27
N PRO A 78 -10.80 8.71 -3.33
CA PRO A 78 -12.10 8.82 -4.00
C PRO A 78 -12.03 8.65 -5.53
N SER A 79 -10.86 8.89 -6.13
CA SER A 79 -10.64 8.76 -7.58
C SER A 79 -9.26 8.20 -7.90
N ASN A 80 -9.00 7.89 -9.17
CA ASN A 80 -7.69 7.40 -9.60
C ASN A 80 -6.54 8.40 -9.37
N ASN A 81 -6.83 9.70 -9.40
CA ASN A 81 -5.85 10.74 -9.11
C ASN A 81 -5.71 11.05 -7.60
N ALA A 82 -6.65 10.59 -6.80
CA ALA A 82 -6.64 10.78 -5.36
C ALA A 82 -5.93 9.62 -4.67
N SER A 83 -4.62 9.67 -4.67
CA SER A 83 -3.74 8.60 -4.20
C SER A 83 -3.77 8.37 -2.69
N ARG A 84 -3.34 7.18 -2.30
CA ARG A 84 -2.93 6.76 -0.96
C ARG A 84 -1.65 5.95 -1.13
N HIS A 85 -0.49 6.62 -1.06
CA HIS A 85 0.79 5.99 -1.39
C HIS A 85 1.96 6.58 -0.59
N TYR A 86 3.16 6.07 -0.84
CA TYR A 86 4.40 6.50 -0.18
C TYR A 86 4.22 6.64 1.32
N ALA A 87 3.61 5.62 1.90
CA ALA A 87 3.22 5.64 3.30
C ALA A 87 4.32 5.09 4.21
N SER A 88 4.29 5.55 5.44
CA SER A 88 5.12 5.05 6.54
C SER A 88 4.23 4.61 7.69
N MET A 89 4.69 3.67 8.48
CA MET A 89 3.95 3.15 9.61
C MET A 89 4.82 2.99 10.84
N VAL A 90 4.17 3.02 12.00
CA VAL A 90 4.80 2.78 13.30
C VAL A 90 3.82 2.01 14.19
N ILE A 91 4.35 1.10 14.99
CA ILE A 91 3.58 0.41 16.01
C ILE A 91 3.58 1.25 17.27
N ASP A 92 2.39 1.51 17.82
CA ASP A 92 2.19 2.15 19.11
C ASP A 92 1.26 1.27 19.97
N GLY A 93 1.86 0.51 20.89
CA GLY A 93 1.11 -0.45 21.69
C GLY A 93 0.43 -1.53 20.85
N HIS A 94 -0.89 -1.51 20.83
CA HIS A 94 -1.73 -2.45 20.08
C HIS A 94 -2.06 -1.96 18.66
N ASP A 95 -1.79 -0.69 18.38
CA ASP A 95 -2.24 -0.03 17.17
C ASP A 95 -1.12 0.17 16.17
N LEU A 96 -1.48 0.27 14.91
CA LEU A 96 -0.59 0.62 13.82
C LEU A 96 -1.00 2.00 13.28
N HIS A 97 -0.11 2.97 13.41
CA HIS A 97 -0.32 4.32 12.91
C HIS A 97 0.38 4.50 11.56
N ILE A 98 -0.32 5.10 10.62
CA ILE A 98 0.13 5.23 9.23
C ILE A 98 -0.02 6.68 8.78
N LEU A 99 1.04 7.23 8.18
CA LEU A 99 1.02 8.47 7.43
C LEU A 99 1.16 8.18 5.95
N SER A 100 0.29 8.73 5.13
CA SER A 100 0.30 8.52 3.69
C SER A 100 0.35 9.86 2.94
N ARG A 101 1.22 9.94 1.95
CA ARG A 101 1.10 10.96 0.91
C ARG A 101 -0.19 10.68 0.15
N SER A 102 -1.05 11.68 0.04
CA SER A 102 -2.43 11.46 -0.38
C SER A 102 -2.92 12.58 -1.28
N GLY A 103 -4.01 12.33 -1.97
CA GLY A 103 -4.71 13.32 -2.74
C GLY A 103 -6.21 13.25 -2.52
N ASP A 104 -6.87 14.38 -2.74
CA ASP A 104 -8.32 14.46 -2.90
C ASP A 104 -8.69 14.65 -4.38
N VAL A 105 -9.93 14.98 -4.65
CA VAL A 105 -10.43 15.20 -6.03
C VAL A 105 -9.76 16.38 -6.74
N ASN A 106 -9.10 17.26 -6.02
CA ASN A 106 -8.38 18.43 -6.55
C ASN A 106 -6.88 18.17 -6.73
N ALA A 107 -6.40 16.97 -6.42
CA ALA A 107 -5.00 16.63 -6.63
C ALA A 107 -4.64 16.75 -8.12
N LYS A 108 -3.46 17.30 -8.39
CA LYS A 108 -2.97 17.52 -9.75
C LYS A 108 -2.82 16.21 -10.53
N SER A 109 -2.37 15.16 -9.84
CA SER A 109 -2.19 13.83 -10.41
C SER A 109 -2.15 12.79 -9.29
N ALA A 110 -2.14 11.52 -9.65
CA ALA A 110 -1.97 10.43 -8.68
C ALA A 110 -0.62 10.52 -7.94
N HIS A 111 0.43 10.98 -8.61
CA HIS A 111 1.75 11.18 -7.99
C HIS A 111 1.82 12.45 -7.14
N ASP A 112 1.25 13.55 -7.62
CA ASP A 112 1.33 14.87 -6.99
C ASP A 112 0.14 15.08 -6.04
N GLY A 113 0.16 14.36 -4.94
CA GLY A 113 -0.83 14.52 -3.88
C GLY A 113 -0.78 15.91 -3.24
N ASN A 114 -1.90 16.34 -2.72
CA ASN A 114 -2.08 17.67 -2.12
C ASN A 114 -2.32 17.63 -0.61
N MET A 115 -2.20 16.46 0.01
CA MET A 115 -2.43 16.28 1.45
C MET A 115 -1.60 15.14 2.01
N ILE A 116 -1.51 15.11 3.34
CA ILE A 116 -1.07 13.95 4.11
C ILE A 116 -2.28 13.44 4.88
N THR A 117 -2.52 12.14 4.83
CA THR A 117 -3.56 11.52 5.64
C THR A 117 -2.96 10.63 6.71
N PHE A 118 -3.61 10.61 7.87
CA PHE A 118 -3.27 9.76 9.00
C PHE A 118 -4.33 8.68 9.15
N HIS A 119 -3.88 7.44 9.34
CA HIS A 119 -4.75 6.29 9.52
C HIS A 119 -4.29 5.50 10.74
N THR A 120 -5.23 4.95 11.48
CA THR A 120 -4.96 4.03 12.59
C THR A 120 -5.66 2.71 12.31
N ILE A 121 -4.91 1.62 12.45
CA ILE A 121 -5.48 0.28 12.51
C ILE A 121 -5.41 -0.15 13.97
N GLU A 122 -6.55 -0.11 14.64
CA GLU A 122 -6.66 -0.55 16.02
C GLU A 122 -6.50 -2.06 16.09
N ASP A 123 -5.81 -2.54 17.13
CA ASP A 123 -5.56 -3.97 17.37
C ASP A 123 -5.07 -4.73 16.11
N PHE A 124 -4.15 -4.14 15.36
CA PHE A 124 -3.74 -4.65 14.04
C PHE A 124 -3.28 -6.12 14.05
N ARG A 125 -2.82 -6.62 15.19
CA ARG A 125 -2.38 -8.02 15.33
C ARG A 125 -3.52 -9.01 15.21
N GLU A 126 -4.77 -8.59 15.41
CA GLU A 126 -5.96 -9.43 15.20
C GLU A 126 -6.25 -9.71 13.73
N LEU A 127 -5.58 -9.02 12.81
CA LEU A 127 -5.68 -9.30 11.38
C LEU A 127 -4.96 -10.58 10.96
N VAL A 128 -4.14 -11.16 11.83
CA VAL A 128 -3.43 -12.42 11.57
C VAL A 128 -4.39 -13.60 11.75
N TYR A 129 -4.48 -14.46 10.74
CA TYR A 129 -5.35 -15.63 10.73
C TYR A 129 -4.59 -16.93 10.50
#